data_10e4b714cd9556d3e4e11e723dd57f4e
#
_entry.id   10e4b714cd9556d3e4e11e723dd57f4e
#
_cell.length_a   1.000
_cell.length_b   1.000
_cell.length_c   1.000
_cell.angle_alpha   90.00
_cell.angle_beta   90.00
_cell.angle_gamma   90.00
#
_symmetry.space_group_name_H-M   'P 1'
#
loop_
_entity.id
_entity.type
_entity.pdbx_description
1 polymer ?
#
loop_
_entity_poly.entity_id
_entity_poly.type
_entity_poly.pdbx_seq_one_letter_code
_entity_poly.pdbx_strand_id
1 'polypeptide(L)'
;CIAHAINKGWIEPEPYIGQALLAWNYVSAHITDGGQVEGTCVGTGLAFDPAFYAYRPVNNYAAHGYGPVIWAGAEIYSLISSHCIKTNDSAVHYYPVDPNTDEPIFYVE
;
A
#
# COMPACT_ATOMS: atom_id res chain seq x y z
N CYS A 1 4.44 -6.14 0.45
CA CYS A 1 5.75 -6.76 0.11
C CYS A 1 6.90 -5.77 0.18
N ILE A 2 6.88 -4.65 -0.57
CA ILE A 2 7.99 -3.67 -0.59
C ILE A 2 8.27 -3.13 0.81
N ALA A 3 7.26 -2.63 1.53
CA ALA A 3 7.43 -2.12 2.88
C ALA A 3 8.03 -3.16 3.83
N HIS A 4 7.59 -4.42 3.75
CA HIS A 4 8.16 -5.51 4.53
C HIS A 4 9.63 -5.75 4.20
N ALA A 5 10.00 -5.77 2.92
CA ALA A 5 11.38 -5.96 2.48
C ALA A 5 12.30 -4.85 2.98
N ILE A 6 11.84 -3.60 2.96
CA ILE A 6 12.55 -2.46 3.55
C ILE A 6 12.68 -2.63 5.06
N ASN A 7 11.59 -2.93 5.77
CA ASN A 7 11.59 -3.12 7.22
C ASN A 7 12.53 -4.24 7.70
N LYS A 8 12.72 -5.25 6.86
CA LYS A 8 13.65 -6.37 7.11
C LYS A 8 15.09 -6.11 6.65
N GLY A 9 15.35 -4.98 6.03
CA GLY A 9 16.67 -4.65 5.48
C GLY A 9 17.09 -5.52 4.29
N TRP A 10 16.12 -6.11 3.57
CA TRP A 10 16.41 -6.92 2.38
C TRP A 10 16.67 -6.08 1.14
N ILE A 11 16.08 -4.90 1.11
CA ILE A 11 16.29 -3.89 0.07
C ILE A 11 16.49 -2.52 0.71
N GLU A 12 17.22 -1.64 0.03
CA GLU A 12 17.40 -0.26 0.47
C GLU A 12 16.06 0.49 0.39
N PRO A 13 15.75 1.39 1.36
CA PRO A 13 14.51 2.18 1.31
C PRO A 13 14.45 3.08 0.07
N GLU A 14 15.50 3.76 -0.24
CA GLU A 14 15.70 4.48 -1.49
C GLU A 14 15.97 3.44 -2.59
N PRO A 15 15.36 3.39 -3.67
CA PRO A 15 14.35 4.13 -4.38
C PRO A 15 12.93 3.56 -4.25
N TYR A 16 12.64 2.69 -3.30
CA TYR A 16 11.39 1.92 -3.23
C TYR A 16 10.34 2.49 -2.25
N ILE A 17 10.77 3.30 -1.29
CA ILE A 17 9.88 3.79 -0.23
C ILE A 17 8.73 4.65 -0.77
N GLY A 18 9.01 5.49 -1.77
CA GLY A 18 8.00 6.32 -2.43
C GLY A 18 6.89 5.49 -3.07
N GLN A 19 7.25 4.40 -3.73
CA GLN A 19 6.28 3.49 -4.37
C GLN A 19 5.43 2.76 -3.34
N ALA A 20 6.02 2.32 -2.24
CA ALA A 20 5.27 1.67 -1.16
C ALA A 20 4.24 2.62 -0.54
N LEU A 21 4.62 3.88 -0.31
CA LEU A 21 3.73 4.89 0.25
C LEU A 21 2.64 5.31 -0.74
N LEU A 22 2.96 5.45 -2.01
CA LEU A 22 1.98 5.75 -3.06
C LEU A 22 0.92 4.64 -3.18
N ALA A 23 1.36 3.40 -3.17
CA ALA A 23 0.45 2.24 -3.19
C ALA A 23 -0.44 2.21 -1.95
N TRP A 24 0.11 2.50 -0.78
CA TRP A 24 -0.67 2.57 0.46
C TRP A 24 -1.70 3.70 0.43
N ASN A 25 -1.36 4.87 -0.09
CA ASN A 25 -2.29 5.99 -0.23
C ASN A 25 -3.52 5.57 -1.06
N TYR A 26 -3.31 4.83 -2.14
CA TYR A 26 -4.41 4.29 -2.94
C TYR A 26 -5.26 3.29 -2.14
N VAL A 27 -4.63 2.31 -1.52
CA VAL A 27 -5.33 1.27 -0.75
C VAL A 27 -6.14 1.87 0.40
N SER A 28 -5.52 2.78 1.17
CA SER A 28 -6.19 3.40 2.33
C SER A 28 -7.41 4.23 1.93
N ALA A 29 -7.38 4.87 0.77
CA ALA A 29 -8.52 5.61 0.23
C ALA A 29 -9.70 4.71 -0.17
N HIS A 30 -9.48 3.41 -0.34
CA HIS A 30 -10.51 2.42 -0.69
C HIS A 30 -11.01 1.61 0.52
N ILE A 31 -10.69 2.04 1.73
CA ILE A 31 -11.27 1.48 2.96
C ILE A 31 -12.43 2.39 3.38
N THR A 32 -13.63 1.83 3.45
CA THR A 32 -14.83 2.60 3.86
C THR A 32 -14.83 2.86 5.36
N ASP A 33 -15.68 3.79 5.81
CA ASP A 33 -15.88 4.07 7.24
C ASP A 33 -16.38 2.85 8.03
N GLY A 34 -17.07 1.94 7.34
CA GLY A 34 -17.51 0.66 7.91
C GLY A 34 -16.46 -0.44 7.90
N GLY A 35 -15.24 -0.15 7.40
CA GLY A 35 -14.14 -1.09 7.34
C GLY A 35 -14.17 -2.07 6.15
N GLN A 36 -15.03 -1.86 5.15
CA GLN A 36 -15.01 -2.66 3.93
C GLN A 36 -13.82 -2.24 3.05
N VAL A 37 -13.23 -3.22 2.37
CA VAL A 37 -12.16 -2.99 1.39
C VAL A 37 -12.77 -3.01 -0.01
N GLU A 38 -12.94 -1.83 -0.59
CA GLU A 38 -13.53 -1.67 -1.92
C GLU A 38 -12.64 -2.27 -3.02
N GLY A 39 -13.31 -2.76 -4.06
CA GLY A 39 -12.61 -3.29 -5.23
C GLY A 39 -11.89 -4.62 -5.02
N THR A 40 -12.13 -5.32 -3.92
CA THR A 40 -11.54 -6.64 -3.68
C THR A 40 -12.04 -7.62 -4.73
N CYS A 41 -11.12 -8.17 -5.54
CA CYS A 41 -11.44 -9.21 -6.50
C CYS A 41 -11.92 -10.46 -5.77
N VAL A 42 -12.99 -11.09 -6.26
CA VAL A 42 -13.46 -12.38 -5.70
C VAL A 42 -12.45 -13.50 -5.98
N GLY A 43 -12.57 -14.60 -5.25
CA GLY A 43 -11.70 -15.77 -5.42
C GLY A 43 -11.60 -16.20 -6.89
N THR A 44 -10.38 -16.41 -7.37
CA THR A 44 -10.09 -16.71 -8.76
C THR A 44 -9.52 -18.11 -8.89
N GLY A 45 -10.28 -19.00 -9.53
CA GLY A 45 -9.82 -20.34 -9.88
C GLY A 45 -9.02 -20.35 -11.17
N LEU A 46 -8.75 -21.54 -11.67
CA LEU A 46 -8.07 -21.75 -12.95
C LEU A 46 -9.11 -21.78 -14.09
N ALA A 47 -8.81 -21.07 -15.17
CA ALA A 47 -9.61 -21.09 -16.40
C ALA A 47 -8.71 -21.09 -17.65
N PHE A 48 -9.27 -21.58 -18.77
CA PHE A 48 -8.55 -21.67 -20.03
C PHE A 48 -8.70 -20.42 -20.90
N ASP A 49 -9.70 -19.57 -20.62
CA ASP A 49 -9.95 -18.35 -21.38
C ASP A 49 -9.40 -17.14 -20.63
N PRO A 50 -8.49 -16.35 -21.23
CA PRO A 50 -7.96 -15.13 -20.61
C PRO A 50 -9.05 -14.12 -20.22
N ALA A 51 -10.19 -14.08 -20.92
CA ALA A 51 -11.32 -13.22 -20.57
C ALA A 51 -11.85 -13.49 -19.16
N PHE A 52 -11.76 -14.71 -18.68
CA PHE A 52 -12.12 -15.04 -17.30
C PHE A 52 -11.35 -14.19 -16.28
N TYR A 53 -10.05 -13.99 -16.50
CA TYR A 53 -9.20 -13.21 -15.60
C TYR A 53 -9.40 -11.70 -15.75
N ALA A 54 -9.69 -11.25 -16.98
CA ALA A 54 -9.91 -9.83 -17.28
C ALA A 54 -11.22 -9.29 -16.67
N TYR A 55 -12.23 -10.12 -16.53
CA TYR A 55 -13.57 -9.72 -16.08
C TYR A 55 -13.97 -10.31 -14.72
N ARG A 56 -13.00 -10.54 -13.83
CA ARG A 56 -13.33 -10.99 -12.48
C ARG A 56 -14.15 -9.93 -11.74
N PRO A 57 -15.27 -10.32 -11.11
CA PRO A 57 -16.06 -9.39 -10.31
C PRO A 57 -15.32 -8.97 -9.05
N VAL A 58 -15.69 -7.82 -8.53
CA VAL A 58 -15.20 -7.30 -7.26
C VAL A 58 -16.34 -7.28 -6.24
N ASN A 59 -15.98 -7.38 -4.96
CA ASN A 59 -16.94 -7.38 -3.88
C ASN A 59 -16.32 -6.72 -2.62
N ASN A 60 -16.98 -5.70 -2.09
CA ASN A 60 -16.54 -4.99 -0.89
C ASN A 60 -16.62 -5.84 0.40
N TYR A 61 -17.29 -6.96 0.36
CA TYR A 61 -17.39 -7.91 1.48
C TYR A 61 -16.54 -9.17 1.30
N ALA A 62 -15.67 -9.20 0.30
CA ALA A 62 -14.78 -10.34 0.08
C ALA A 62 -13.74 -10.42 1.21
N ALA A 63 -13.83 -11.48 2.01
CA ALA A 63 -13.03 -11.63 3.23
C ALA A 63 -11.51 -11.64 2.98
N HIS A 64 -11.06 -12.13 1.84
CA HIS A 64 -9.63 -12.19 1.50
C HIS A 64 -9.01 -10.84 1.16
N GLY A 65 -9.79 -9.75 1.10
CA GLY A 65 -9.27 -8.38 1.04
C GLY A 65 -8.78 -7.87 2.39
N TYR A 66 -9.36 -8.31 3.50
CA TYR A 66 -9.07 -7.75 4.83
C TYR A 66 -7.68 -8.13 5.34
N GLY A 67 -7.30 -9.41 5.24
CA GLY A 67 -6.00 -9.87 5.71
C GLY A 67 -4.82 -9.11 5.09
N PRO A 68 -4.72 -9.07 3.77
CA PRO A 68 -3.66 -8.32 3.09
C PRO A 68 -3.63 -6.83 3.44
N VAL A 69 -4.79 -6.17 3.59
CA VAL A 69 -4.86 -4.75 3.94
C VAL A 69 -4.39 -4.50 5.37
N ILE A 70 -4.80 -5.33 6.33
CA ILE A 70 -4.34 -5.23 7.73
C ILE A 70 -2.82 -5.44 7.79
N TRP A 71 -2.30 -6.43 7.10
CA TRP A 71 -0.86 -6.69 7.06
C TRP A 71 -0.11 -5.53 6.39
N ALA A 72 -0.60 -5.04 5.26
CA ALA A 72 0.00 -3.87 4.60
C ALA A 72 0.03 -2.66 5.54
N GLY A 73 -1.05 -2.38 6.26
CA GLY A 73 -1.11 -1.30 7.25
C GLY A 73 -0.08 -1.46 8.36
N ALA A 74 0.10 -2.67 8.90
CA ALA A 74 1.10 -2.95 9.92
C ALA A 74 2.54 -2.71 9.41
N GLU A 75 2.83 -3.13 8.17
CA GLU A 75 4.15 -2.91 7.56
C GLU A 75 4.40 -1.43 7.24
N ILE A 76 3.39 -0.71 6.78
CA ILE A 76 3.50 0.74 6.56
C ILE A 76 3.67 1.48 7.87
N TYR A 77 2.96 1.09 8.93
CA TYR A 77 3.16 1.68 10.27
C TYR A 77 4.61 1.51 10.75
N SER A 78 5.17 0.32 10.59
CA SER A 78 6.59 0.07 10.92
C SER A 78 7.53 0.92 10.07
N LEU A 79 7.23 1.05 8.78
CA LEU A 79 8.03 1.83 7.84
C LEU A 79 8.09 3.31 8.23
N ILE A 80 6.93 3.94 8.47
CA ILE A 80 6.86 5.36 8.84
C ILE A 80 7.43 5.64 10.24
N SER A 81 7.42 4.66 11.13
CA SER A 81 8.01 4.77 12.46
C SER A 81 9.54 4.70 12.44
N SER A 82 10.12 4.08 11.41
CA SER A 82 11.57 3.84 11.28
C SER A 82 12.28 4.82 10.35
N HIS A 83 11.54 5.62 9.58
CA HIS A 83 12.08 6.53 8.57
C HIS A 83 11.48 7.93 8.74
N CYS A 84 12.18 8.94 8.22
CA CYS A 84 11.68 10.31 8.20
C CYS A 84 10.59 10.44 7.13
N ILE A 85 9.33 10.37 7.56
CA ILE A 85 8.16 10.42 6.67
C ILE A 85 7.17 11.43 7.26
N LYS A 86 6.66 12.32 6.40
CA LYS A 86 5.58 13.25 6.73
C LYS A 86 4.27 12.84 6.09
N THR A 87 3.19 13.34 6.64
CA THR A 87 1.86 13.26 6.04
C THR A 87 1.45 14.63 5.51
N ASN A 88 0.51 14.65 4.56
CA ASN A 88 -0.16 15.89 4.21
C ASN A 88 -1.08 16.35 5.36
N ASP A 89 -1.64 17.56 5.24
CA ASP A 89 -2.47 18.17 6.28
C ASP A 89 -3.70 17.35 6.67
N SER A 90 -4.20 16.50 5.78
CA SER A 90 -5.31 15.59 6.05
C SER A 90 -4.90 14.26 6.69
N ALA A 91 -3.60 14.02 6.87
CA ALA A 91 -3.02 12.76 7.34
C ALA A 91 -3.40 11.52 6.49
N VAL A 92 -3.77 11.74 5.24
CA VAL A 92 -4.17 10.66 4.31
C VAL A 92 -3.02 10.22 3.42
N HIS A 93 -2.11 11.13 3.10
CA HIS A 93 -0.96 10.86 2.25
C HIS A 93 0.34 10.95 3.03
N TYR A 94 1.26 10.04 2.77
CA TYR A 94 2.57 9.97 3.37
C TYR A 94 3.64 10.20 2.32
N TYR A 95 4.70 10.90 2.69
CA TYR A 95 5.86 11.11 1.83
C TYR A 95 7.16 11.13 2.63
N PRO A 96 8.27 10.62 2.09
CA PRO A 96 9.57 10.67 2.75
C PRO A 96 10.15 12.08 2.69
N VAL A 97 10.92 12.45 3.71
CA VAL A 97 11.65 13.71 3.77
C VAL A 97 13.11 13.46 4.07
N ASP A 98 13.97 14.35 3.59
CA ASP A 98 15.38 14.35 3.97
C ASP A 98 15.49 14.82 5.43
N PRO A 99 16.09 14.02 6.33
CA PRO A 99 16.20 14.36 7.74
C PRO A 99 17.04 15.61 8.03
N ASN A 100 17.89 16.04 7.07
CA ASN A 100 18.76 17.22 7.25
C ASN A 100 18.09 18.51 6.79
N THR A 101 17.27 18.45 5.74
CA THR A 101 16.66 19.63 5.10
C THR A 101 15.17 19.75 5.38
N ASP A 102 14.54 18.68 5.83
CA ASP A 102 13.08 18.55 6.02
C ASP A 102 12.27 18.75 4.72
N GLU A 103 12.94 18.60 3.56
CA GLU A 103 12.34 18.73 2.25
C GLU A 103 11.83 17.37 1.74
N PRO A 104 10.72 17.33 0.98
CA PRO A 104 10.24 16.09 0.39
C PRO A 104 11.28 15.47 -0.55
N ILE A 105 11.42 14.14 -0.45
CA ILE A 105 12.25 13.39 -1.37
C ILE A 105 11.34 12.85 -2.48
N PHE A 106 11.65 13.19 -3.72
CA PHE A 106 10.98 12.67 -4.90
C PHE A 106 11.92 11.67 -5.59
N TYR A 107 11.52 10.42 -5.60
CA TYR A 107 12.23 9.41 -6.37
C TYR A 107 11.79 9.49 -7.83
N VAL A 108 12.72 9.82 -8.70
CA VAL A 108 12.49 9.84 -10.16
C VAL A 108 12.77 8.44 -10.68
N GLU A 109 11.79 7.88 -11.41
CA GLU A 109 11.93 6.57 -12.08
C GLU A 109 12.90 6.64 -13.25
#